data_7e9a22f85ec930ff1d97c0a7a3f58c46
#
_entry.id   7e9a22f85ec930ff1d97c0a7a3f58c46
#
_cell.length_a   1.000
_cell.length_b   1.000
_cell.length_c   1.000
_cell.angle_alpha   90.00
_cell.angle_beta   90.00
_cell.angle_gamma   90.00
#
_symmetry.space_group_name_H-M   'P 1'
#
loop_
_entity.id
_entity.type
_entity.pdbx_description
1 polymer ?
#
loop_
_entity_poly.entity_id
_entity_poly.type
_entity_poly.pdbx_seq_one_letter_code
_entity_poly.pdbx_strand_id
1 'polypeptide(L)'
;MRIAVIGSGISGLAAAWLLSSEHAVTLFEANDYLGGHTHTHEVDRGGRRYAVDSGFIVYNHKHYPLLTRFFAELAVASQPTTMSFSVHSEASGLEYNARSLDTLFCQRRNLLSPRFLGMVRDLLRFYREAPTLLDASGEGPTLAGYLEERGYGAAFRDEHLIPMASALWSSPPAQILAFPARYLVQFMTNHQMLQIGRAHV
;
A
#
# COMPACT_ATOMS: atom_id res chain seq x y z
N MET A 1 -7.68 37.63 3.54
CA MET A 1 -8.96 37.11 4.06
C MET A 1 -8.68 36.31 5.33
N ARG A 2 -9.72 36.00 6.14
CA ARG A 2 -9.62 35.00 7.23
C ARG A 2 -10.17 33.69 6.71
N ILE A 3 -9.40 32.61 6.84
CA ILE A 3 -9.74 31.27 6.30
C ILE A 3 -9.66 30.25 7.44
N ALA A 4 -10.70 29.42 7.57
CA ALA A 4 -10.71 28.27 8.46
C ALA A 4 -10.42 27.00 7.63
N VAL A 5 -9.44 26.21 8.04
CA VAL A 5 -9.13 24.89 7.48
C VAL A 5 -9.52 23.85 8.52
N ILE A 6 -10.33 22.87 8.13
CA ILE A 6 -10.84 21.83 9.02
C ILE A 6 -10.11 20.52 8.75
N GLY A 7 -9.44 19.99 9.77
CA GLY A 7 -8.65 18.76 9.73
C GLY A 7 -7.18 19.02 9.39
N SER A 8 -6.29 18.37 10.14
CA SER A 8 -4.83 18.47 10.00
C SER A 8 -4.20 17.30 9.28
N GLY A 9 -4.94 16.53 8.49
CA GLY A 9 -4.38 15.58 7.56
C GLY A 9 -3.56 16.29 6.46
N ILE A 10 -2.87 15.54 5.60
CA ILE A 10 -1.98 16.11 4.57
C ILE A 10 -2.65 17.18 3.71
N SER A 11 -3.92 17.00 3.36
CA SER A 11 -4.67 17.97 2.54
C SER A 11 -4.89 19.29 3.30
N GLY A 12 -5.28 19.23 4.57
CA GLY A 12 -5.49 20.41 5.41
C GLY A 12 -4.18 21.14 5.72
N LEU A 13 -3.13 20.40 6.05
CA LEU A 13 -1.80 20.98 6.30
C LEU A 13 -1.23 21.66 5.05
N ALA A 14 -1.31 21.01 3.89
CA ALA A 14 -0.85 21.58 2.63
C ALA A 14 -1.65 22.84 2.24
N ALA A 15 -2.98 22.79 2.38
CA ALA A 15 -3.85 23.94 2.12
C ALA A 15 -3.54 25.11 3.07
N ALA A 16 -3.43 24.81 4.38
CA ALA A 16 -3.11 25.83 5.38
C ALA A 16 -1.75 26.49 5.12
N TRP A 17 -0.74 25.69 4.78
CA TRP A 17 0.61 26.19 4.46
C TRP A 17 0.60 27.09 3.23
N LEU A 18 0.01 26.63 2.11
CA LEU A 18 -0.05 27.41 0.87
C LEU A 18 -0.84 28.72 1.04
N LEU A 19 -1.95 28.71 1.77
CA LEU A 19 -2.80 29.88 1.97
C LEU A 19 -2.22 30.86 2.99
N SER A 20 -1.38 30.39 3.91
CA SER A 20 -0.84 31.24 4.99
C SER A 20 0.10 32.36 4.49
N SER A 21 0.64 32.23 3.25
CA SER A 21 1.48 33.25 2.63
C SER A 21 0.72 34.56 2.34
N GLU A 22 -0.60 34.48 2.09
CA GLU A 22 -1.41 35.63 1.67
C GLU A 22 -2.63 35.87 2.58
N HIS A 23 -2.96 34.91 3.46
CA HIS A 23 -4.19 34.93 4.23
C HIS A 23 -3.95 34.61 5.71
N ALA A 24 -4.85 35.10 6.57
CA ALA A 24 -4.90 34.72 7.99
C ALA A 24 -5.61 33.35 8.09
N VAL A 25 -4.84 32.28 8.23
CA VAL A 25 -5.37 30.89 8.29
C VAL A 25 -5.46 30.44 9.73
N THR A 26 -6.58 29.80 10.07
CA THR A 26 -6.77 29.05 11.33
C THR A 26 -7.05 27.60 10.99
N LEU A 27 -6.20 26.70 11.48
CA LEU A 27 -6.36 25.24 11.33
C LEU A 27 -7.09 24.69 12.56
N PHE A 28 -8.15 23.93 12.33
CA PHE A 28 -8.93 23.22 13.37
C PHE A 28 -8.70 21.72 13.24
N GLU A 29 -8.36 21.07 14.35
CA GLU A 29 -8.17 19.63 14.45
C GLU A 29 -9.00 19.10 15.63
N ALA A 30 -9.61 17.93 15.45
CA ALA A 30 -10.43 17.28 16.47
C ALA A 30 -9.61 16.39 17.42
N ASN A 31 -8.47 15.88 16.94
CA ASN A 31 -7.56 15.07 17.73
C ASN A 31 -6.56 15.92 18.50
N ASP A 32 -5.85 15.32 19.42
CA ASP A 32 -4.76 15.91 20.19
C ASP A 32 -3.39 15.88 19.46
N TYR A 33 -3.36 15.35 18.23
CA TYR A 33 -2.18 15.32 17.37
C TYR A 33 -2.50 15.81 15.95
N LEU A 34 -1.47 16.27 15.22
CA LEU A 34 -1.56 16.70 13.84
C LEU A 34 -1.07 15.59 12.89
N GLY A 35 -1.54 15.62 11.63
CA GLY A 35 -1.06 14.70 10.59
C GLY A 35 -2.13 13.75 10.05
N GLY A 36 -3.24 13.55 10.76
CA GLY A 36 -4.31 12.66 10.34
C GLY A 36 -3.85 11.21 10.25
N HIS A 37 -3.89 10.62 9.04
CA HIS A 37 -3.39 9.25 8.81
C HIS A 37 -1.87 9.14 8.96
N THR A 38 -1.12 10.18 8.67
CA THR A 38 0.33 10.25 8.91
C THR A 38 0.57 10.43 10.41
N HIS A 39 1.18 9.45 11.04
CA HIS A 39 1.42 9.49 12.48
C HIS A 39 2.74 8.85 12.84
N THR A 40 3.61 9.62 13.49
CA THR A 40 4.91 9.17 14.02
C THR A 40 4.80 9.02 15.53
N HIS A 41 5.05 7.82 16.05
CA HIS A 41 5.06 7.53 17.47
C HIS A 41 6.48 7.64 18.03
N GLU A 42 6.63 8.35 19.15
CA GLU A 42 7.87 8.31 19.90
C GLU A 42 7.87 7.12 20.86
N VAL A 43 8.80 6.19 20.67
CA VAL A 43 8.95 4.98 21.48
C VAL A 43 10.28 5.04 22.21
N ASP A 44 10.26 4.99 23.55
CA ASP A 44 11.47 4.85 24.36
C ASP A 44 11.76 3.36 24.61
N ARG A 45 12.95 2.91 24.27
CA ARG A 45 13.40 1.54 24.53
C ARG A 45 14.85 1.54 24.99
N GLY A 46 15.05 1.15 26.22
CA GLY A 46 16.39 1.06 26.82
C GLY A 46 17.11 2.40 26.91
N GLY A 47 16.37 3.49 27.19
CA GLY A 47 16.90 4.85 27.30
C GLY A 47 17.22 5.52 25.95
N ARG A 48 16.84 4.88 24.83
CA ARG A 48 16.95 5.45 23.48
C ARG A 48 15.58 5.69 22.91
N ARG A 49 15.35 6.91 22.40
CA ARG A 49 14.11 7.31 21.73
C ARG A 49 14.17 6.97 20.26
N TYR A 50 13.08 6.39 19.76
CA TYR A 50 12.88 6.03 18.36
C TYR A 50 11.61 6.73 17.86
N ALA A 51 11.68 7.34 16.68
CA ALA A 51 10.53 7.81 15.93
C ALA A 51 10.07 6.68 15.01
N VAL A 52 8.83 6.22 15.19
CA VAL A 52 8.25 5.09 14.45
C VAL A 52 7.03 5.57 13.69
N ASP A 53 7.12 5.59 12.37
CA ASP A 53 6.01 5.95 11.50
C ASP A 53 5.01 4.80 11.40
N SER A 54 3.72 5.09 11.60
CA SER A 54 2.64 4.10 11.55
C SER A 54 1.69 4.28 10.36
N GLY A 55 1.71 5.42 9.70
CA GLY A 55 0.87 5.71 8.53
C GLY A 55 1.63 6.44 7.43
N PHE A 56 1.41 6.05 6.16
CA PHE A 56 2.07 6.62 4.98
C PHE A 56 3.60 6.68 5.11
N ILE A 57 4.20 5.53 5.29
CA ILE A 57 5.64 5.40 5.58
C ILE A 57 6.55 5.47 4.34
N VAL A 58 5.99 5.41 3.13
CA VAL A 58 6.75 5.41 1.87
C VAL A 58 6.03 6.18 0.76
N TYR A 59 6.80 6.79 -0.12
CA TYR A 59 6.33 7.42 -1.35
C TYR A 59 7.39 7.26 -2.45
N ASN A 60 7.05 7.58 -3.71
CA ASN A 60 8.03 7.62 -4.78
C ASN A 60 7.94 8.94 -5.58
N HIS A 61 9.08 9.42 -6.06
CA HIS A 61 9.17 10.71 -6.75
C HIS A 61 8.37 10.73 -8.07
N LYS A 62 8.23 9.59 -8.73
CA LYS A 62 7.59 9.50 -10.05
C LYS A 62 6.07 9.72 -9.97
N HIS A 63 5.42 9.13 -8.96
CA HIS A 63 3.96 9.15 -8.86
C HIS A 63 3.43 10.18 -7.85
N TYR A 64 4.33 10.81 -7.07
CA TYR A 64 4.00 11.85 -6.10
C TYR A 64 4.76 13.17 -6.35
N PRO A 65 4.69 13.77 -7.58
CA PRO A 65 5.50 14.94 -7.90
C PRO A 65 5.18 16.17 -7.05
N LEU A 66 3.90 16.37 -6.70
CA LEU A 66 3.49 17.49 -5.86
C LEU A 66 3.95 17.33 -4.41
N LEU A 67 3.89 16.10 -3.86
CA LEU A 67 4.40 15.81 -2.52
C LEU A 67 5.93 15.97 -2.48
N THR A 68 6.63 15.49 -3.50
CA THR A 68 8.08 15.66 -3.64
C THR A 68 8.47 17.13 -3.62
N ARG A 69 7.75 17.98 -4.38
CA ARG A 69 7.96 19.42 -4.38
C ARG A 69 7.67 20.04 -3.01
N PHE A 70 6.57 19.66 -2.39
CA PHE A 70 6.17 20.14 -1.07
C PHE A 70 7.21 19.81 0.00
N PHE A 71 7.74 18.59 0.00
CA PHE A 71 8.81 18.19 0.91
C PHE A 71 10.10 18.95 0.67
N ALA A 72 10.44 19.24 -0.59
CA ALA A 72 11.61 20.05 -0.91
C ALA A 72 11.46 21.50 -0.42
N GLU A 73 10.28 22.12 -0.58
CA GLU A 73 9.98 23.46 -0.10
C GLU A 73 10.01 23.56 1.43
N LEU A 74 9.61 22.50 2.12
CA LEU A 74 9.64 22.41 3.59
C LEU A 74 10.97 21.88 4.16
N ALA A 75 11.93 21.55 3.30
CA ALA A 75 13.21 20.93 3.67
C ALA A 75 13.02 19.61 4.47
N VAL A 76 11.97 18.84 4.16
CA VAL A 76 11.72 17.52 4.76
C VAL A 76 12.65 16.49 4.15
N ALA A 77 13.52 15.91 4.99
CA ALA A 77 14.44 14.86 4.55
C ALA A 77 13.71 13.54 4.29
N SER A 78 14.13 12.85 3.25
CA SER A 78 13.70 11.50 2.93
C SER A 78 14.91 10.60 2.66
N GLN A 79 14.73 9.29 2.79
CA GLN A 79 15.79 8.32 2.54
C GLN A 79 15.29 7.19 1.64
N PRO A 80 16.15 6.63 0.75
CA PRO A 80 15.80 5.46 -0.03
C PRO A 80 15.48 4.28 0.88
N THR A 81 14.41 3.56 0.55
CA THR A 81 14.02 2.35 1.26
C THR A 81 13.62 1.25 0.27
N THR A 82 13.55 0.01 0.74
CA THR A 82 13.06 -1.12 -0.03
C THR A 82 11.80 -1.66 0.64
N MET A 83 10.69 -1.57 -0.08
CA MET A 83 9.47 -2.25 0.35
C MET A 83 9.57 -3.75 0.10
N SER A 84 9.18 -4.53 1.08
CA SER A 84 8.98 -5.97 0.94
C SER A 84 7.60 -6.35 1.47
N PHE A 85 7.07 -7.45 0.96
CA PHE A 85 5.81 -8.01 1.42
C PHE A 85 6.04 -9.43 1.91
N SER A 86 5.62 -9.69 3.14
CA SER A 86 5.65 -11.01 3.76
C SER A 86 4.29 -11.35 4.33
N VAL A 87 3.97 -12.63 4.32
CA VAL A 87 2.73 -13.18 4.87
C VAL A 87 3.07 -14.19 5.95
N HIS A 88 2.38 -14.08 7.07
CA HIS A 88 2.28 -15.09 8.09
C HIS A 88 0.79 -15.38 8.33
N SER A 89 0.37 -16.61 8.11
CA SER A 89 -1.01 -17.06 8.35
C SER A 89 -1.03 -18.00 9.54
N GLU A 90 -1.58 -17.54 10.66
CA GLU A 90 -1.76 -18.39 11.86
C GLU A 90 -2.65 -19.59 11.57
N ALA A 91 -3.68 -19.43 10.72
CA ALA A 91 -4.65 -20.48 10.40
C ALA A 91 -4.02 -21.66 9.61
N SER A 92 -3.13 -21.38 8.66
CA SER A 92 -2.49 -22.40 7.81
C SER A 92 -1.04 -22.68 8.18
N GLY A 93 -0.42 -21.87 9.06
CA GLY A 93 1.00 -21.91 9.36
C GLY A 93 1.88 -21.58 8.17
N LEU A 94 1.32 -20.91 7.15
CA LEU A 94 2.05 -20.49 5.96
C LEU A 94 2.86 -19.22 6.27
N GLU A 95 4.15 -19.27 5.91
CA GLU A 95 5.04 -18.11 5.93
C GLU A 95 5.79 -18.01 4.62
N TYR A 96 5.87 -16.81 4.06
CA TYR A 96 6.73 -16.52 2.93
C TYR A 96 6.97 -15.01 2.79
N ASN A 97 7.99 -14.65 2.01
CA ASN A 97 8.26 -13.28 1.60
C ASN A 97 8.41 -13.24 0.06
N ALA A 98 7.73 -12.31 -0.59
CA ALA A 98 7.67 -12.21 -2.05
C ALA A 98 8.89 -11.50 -2.68
N ARG A 99 9.97 -11.27 -1.94
CA ARG A 99 11.16 -10.54 -2.41
C ARG A 99 12.00 -11.34 -3.41
N SER A 100 12.13 -12.64 -3.20
CA SER A 100 12.95 -13.53 -4.05
C SER A 100 12.37 -14.94 -4.04
N LEU A 101 12.83 -15.80 -4.97
CA LEU A 101 12.44 -17.22 -4.95
C LEU A 101 12.90 -17.92 -3.67
N ASP A 102 14.07 -17.60 -3.14
CA ASP A 102 14.56 -18.19 -1.90
C ASP A 102 13.67 -17.83 -0.71
N THR A 103 13.29 -16.57 -0.57
CA THR A 103 12.39 -16.11 0.51
C THR A 103 10.94 -16.51 0.27
N LEU A 104 10.49 -16.68 -0.98
CA LEU A 104 9.18 -17.21 -1.33
C LEU A 104 9.04 -18.67 -0.84
N PHE A 105 10.10 -19.44 -0.94
CA PHE A 105 10.19 -20.82 -0.46
C PHE A 105 10.96 -20.95 0.86
N CYS A 106 10.91 -19.96 1.75
CA CYS A 106 11.59 -20.02 3.07
C CYS A 106 11.15 -21.25 3.88
N GLN A 107 9.88 -21.63 3.81
CA GLN A 107 9.40 -22.93 4.23
C GLN A 107 9.61 -23.95 3.10
N ARG A 108 10.73 -24.67 3.11
CA ARG A 108 11.12 -25.61 2.01
C ARG A 108 10.08 -26.70 1.71
N ARG A 109 9.24 -27.06 2.69
CA ARG A 109 8.10 -27.98 2.49
C ARG A 109 7.12 -27.50 1.41
N ASN A 110 7.05 -26.17 1.18
CA ASN A 110 6.16 -25.58 0.18
C ASN A 110 6.57 -25.87 -1.27
N LEU A 111 7.80 -26.32 -1.50
CA LEU A 111 8.26 -26.81 -2.81
C LEU A 111 7.48 -28.06 -3.27
N LEU A 112 6.91 -28.83 -2.32
CA LEU A 112 6.12 -30.02 -2.58
C LEU A 112 4.62 -29.81 -2.31
N SER A 113 4.18 -28.59 -1.98
CA SER A 113 2.79 -28.27 -1.69
C SER A 113 2.03 -27.89 -2.97
N PRO A 114 1.09 -28.72 -3.48
CA PRO A 114 0.27 -28.36 -4.63
C PRO A 114 -0.52 -27.06 -4.43
N ARG A 115 -1.00 -26.81 -3.20
CA ARG A 115 -1.72 -25.59 -2.83
C ARG A 115 -0.83 -24.35 -2.99
N PHE A 116 0.40 -24.40 -2.46
CA PHE A 116 1.34 -23.28 -2.55
C PHE A 116 1.84 -23.07 -3.98
N LEU A 117 2.16 -24.15 -4.70
CA LEU A 117 2.55 -24.06 -6.11
C LEU A 117 1.43 -23.51 -6.99
N GLY A 118 0.16 -23.91 -6.69
CA GLY A 118 -1.03 -23.33 -7.33
C GLY A 118 -1.16 -21.82 -7.06
N MET A 119 -0.92 -21.37 -5.82
CA MET A 119 -0.89 -19.96 -5.45
C MET A 119 0.17 -19.19 -6.25
N VAL A 120 1.39 -19.72 -6.34
CA VAL A 120 2.49 -19.09 -7.10
C VAL A 120 2.18 -19.04 -8.60
N ARG A 121 1.60 -20.11 -9.15
CA ARG A 121 1.14 -20.12 -10.56
C ARG A 121 0.11 -19.04 -10.82
N ASP A 122 -0.88 -18.90 -9.94
CA ASP A 122 -1.94 -17.91 -10.08
C ASP A 122 -1.42 -16.49 -9.86
N LEU A 123 -0.44 -16.29 -8.99
CA LEU A 123 0.29 -15.04 -8.83
C LEU A 123 0.96 -14.61 -10.15
N LEU A 124 1.73 -15.50 -10.76
CA LEU A 124 2.41 -15.21 -12.03
C LEU A 124 1.41 -14.97 -13.17
N ARG A 125 0.31 -15.72 -13.17
CA ARG A 125 -0.78 -15.53 -14.13
C ARG A 125 -1.42 -14.16 -13.95
N PHE A 126 -1.72 -13.76 -12.71
CA PHE A 126 -2.29 -12.46 -12.40
C PHE A 126 -1.38 -11.31 -12.85
N TYR A 127 -0.08 -11.40 -12.58
CA TYR A 127 0.88 -10.37 -13.01
C TYR A 127 0.92 -10.18 -14.53
N ARG A 128 0.69 -11.25 -15.29
CA ARG A 128 0.65 -11.21 -16.76
C ARG A 128 -0.71 -10.74 -17.30
N GLU A 129 -1.81 -11.20 -16.73
CA GLU A 129 -3.15 -11.00 -17.29
C GLU A 129 -3.85 -9.74 -16.76
N ALA A 130 -3.69 -9.42 -15.47
CA ALA A 130 -4.41 -8.31 -14.86
C ALA A 130 -4.14 -6.94 -15.52
N PRO A 131 -2.94 -6.59 -16.03
CA PRO A 131 -2.71 -5.32 -16.71
C PRO A 131 -3.66 -5.06 -17.88
N THR A 132 -4.21 -6.08 -18.54
CA THR A 132 -5.20 -5.92 -19.62
C THR A 132 -6.50 -5.26 -19.16
N LEU A 133 -6.80 -5.26 -17.86
CA LEU A 133 -7.92 -4.51 -17.30
C LEU A 133 -7.77 -2.99 -17.49
N LEU A 134 -6.56 -2.51 -17.68
CA LEU A 134 -6.30 -1.08 -17.87
C LEU A 134 -6.65 -0.61 -19.27
N ASP A 135 -6.70 -1.52 -20.25
CA ASP A 135 -7.02 -1.23 -21.65
C ASP A 135 -8.53 -1.04 -21.86
N ALA A 136 -9.36 -1.56 -20.95
CA ALA A 136 -10.81 -1.45 -21.01
C ALA A 136 -11.31 -0.07 -20.54
N SER A 137 -12.41 0.41 -21.09
CA SER A 137 -13.11 1.61 -20.61
C SER A 137 -14.02 1.29 -19.41
N GLY A 138 -14.19 2.24 -18.49
CA GLY A 138 -15.07 2.12 -17.31
C GLY A 138 -14.36 1.51 -16.09
N GLU A 139 -15.13 1.25 -15.04
CA GLU A 139 -14.62 0.73 -13.76
C GLU A 139 -14.27 -0.76 -13.83
N GLY A 140 -14.89 -1.48 -14.74
CA GLY A 140 -14.72 -2.94 -14.89
C GLY A 140 -15.38 -3.75 -13.76
N PRO A 141 -15.05 -5.05 -13.66
CA PRO A 141 -15.60 -5.93 -12.63
C PRO A 141 -15.00 -5.60 -11.25
N THR A 142 -15.74 -6.00 -10.19
CA THR A 142 -15.16 -6.05 -8.84
C THR A 142 -14.01 -7.04 -8.80
N LEU A 143 -13.13 -6.92 -7.81
CA LEU A 143 -12.02 -7.86 -7.63
C LEU A 143 -12.54 -9.30 -7.44
N ALA A 144 -13.61 -9.48 -6.64
CA ALA A 144 -14.24 -10.79 -6.47
C ALA A 144 -14.71 -11.37 -7.81
N GLY A 145 -15.47 -10.58 -8.59
CA GLY A 145 -15.99 -11.01 -9.90
C GLY A 145 -14.87 -11.34 -10.89
N TYR A 146 -13.82 -10.54 -10.94
CA TYR A 146 -12.66 -10.82 -11.80
C TYR A 146 -11.94 -12.13 -11.44
N LEU A 147 -11.71 -12.35 -10.14
CA LEU A 147 -11.03 -13.56 -9.67
C LEU A 147 -11.87 -14.81 -9.94
N GLU A 148 -13.18 -14.71 -9.76
CA GLU A 148 -14.12 -15.82 -10.01
C GLU A 148 -14.22 -16.14 -11.51
N GLU A 149 -14.47 -15.12 -12.35
CA GLU A 149 -14.58 -15.26 -13.82
C GLU A 149 -13.32 -15.89 -14.42
N ARG A 150 -12.15 -15.49 -13.92
CA ARG A 150 -10.87 -16.00 -14.39
C ARG A 150 -10.43 -17.29 -13.69
N GLY A 151 -11.19 -17.81 -12.73
CA GLY A 151 -10.92 -19.07 -12.04
C GLY A 151 -9.61 -19.04 -11.23
N TYR A 152 -9.32 -17.95 -10.52
CA TYR A 152 -8.20 -17.87 -9.59
C TYR A 152 -8.48 -18.70 -8.33
N GLY A 153 -7.47 -19.44 -7.86
CA GLY A 153 -7.61 -20.30 -6.69
C GLY A 153 -7.73 -19.54 -5.36
N ALA A 154 -8.42 -20.14 -4.40
CA ALA A 154 -8.60 -19.56 -3.07
C ALA A 154 -7.28 -19.25 -2.35
N ALA A 155 -6.26 -20.10 -2.52
CA ALA A 155 -4.95 -19.87 -1.92
C ALA A 155 -4.31 -18.56 -2.42
N PHE A 156 -4.40 -18.25 -3.71
CA PHE A 156 -3.93 -16.99 -4.26
C PHE A 156 -4.73 -15.80 -3.74
N ARG A 157 -6.06 -15.93 -3.72
CA ARG A 157 -6.95 -14.88 -3.22
C ARG A 157 -6.69 -14.58 -1.75
N ASP A 158 -6.74 -15.61 -0.89
CA ASP A 158 -6.82 -15.45 0.57
C ASP A 158 -5.46 -15.38 1.26
N GLU A 159 -4.42 -15.97 0.68
CA GLU A 159 -3.08 -16.04 1.27
C GLU A 159 -2.05 -15.14 0.57
N HIS A 160 -2.43 -14.44 -0.52
CA HIS A 160 -1.56 -13.48 -1.19
C HIS A 160 -2.25 -12.16 -1.49
N LEU A 161 -3.26 -12.15 -2.38
CA LEU A 161 -3.79 -10.92 -2.95
C LEU A 161 -4.55 -10.08 -1.91
N ILE A 162 -5.43 -10.69 -1.15
CA ILE A 162 -6.21 -10.00 -0.11
C ILE A 162 -5.31 -9.48 1.03
N PRO A 163 -4.40 -10.27 1.63
CA PRO A 163 -3.48 -9.75 2.64
C PRO A 163 -2.65 -8.56 2.15
N MET A 164 -2.14 -8.64 0.93
CA MET A 164 -1.36 -7.56 0.32
C MET A 164 -2.20 -6.29 0.14
N ALA A 165 -3.38 -6.40 -0.48
CA ALA A 165 -4.26 -5.26 -0.72
C ALA A 165 -4.79 -4.66 0.59
N SER A 166 -5.15 -5.50 1.57
CA SER A 166 -5.57 -5.06 2.90
C SER A 166 -4.47 -4.28 3.64
N ALA A 167 -3.23 -4.74 3.54
CA ALA A 167 -2.08 -4.05 4.14
C ALA A 167 -1.82 -2.68 3.47
N LEU A 168 -1.98 -2.59 2.14
CA LEU A 168 -1.78 -1.34 1.39
C LEU A 168 -2.79 -0.25 1.75
N TRP A 169 -4.06 -0.63 1.95
CA TRP A 169 -5.15 0.32 2.15
C TRP A 169 -5.78 0.28 3.55
N SER A 170 -5.21 -0.49 4.47
CA SER A 170 -5.76 -0.67 5.83
C SER A 170 -7.27 -1.00 5.81
N SER A 171 -7.68 -1.82 4.84
CA SER A 171 -9.08 -2.12 4.56
C SER A 171 -9.41 -3.60 4.80
N PRO A 172 -10.60 -3.91 5.33
CA PRO A 172 -10.99 -5.30 5.58
C PRO A 172 -11.21 -6.07 4.26
N PRO A 173 -11.02 -7.40 4.26
CA PRO A 173 -11.12 -8.27 3.08
C PRO A 173 -12.39 -8.08 2.24
N ALA A 174 -13.54 -7.91 2.89
CA ALA A 174 -14.82 -7.74 2.19
C ALA A 174 -14.85 -6.45 1.34
N GLN A 175 -14.26 -5.37 1.83
CA GLN A 175 -14.17 -4.11 1.07
C GLN A 175 -13.20 -4.26 -0.10
N ILE A 176 -12.06 -4.92 0.09
CA ILE A 176 -11.09 -5.18 -0.98
C ILE A 176 -11.74 -6.00 -2.10
N LEU A 177 -12.52 -7.04 -1.77
CA LEU A 177 -13.20 -7.87 -2.76
C LEU A 177 -14.28 -7.11 -3.55
N ALA A 178 -14.94 -6.13 -2.93
CA ALA A 178 -15.94 -5.28 -3.57
C ALA A 178 -15.34 -4.16 -4.43
N PHE A 179 -14.04 -3.90 -4.31
CA PHE A 179 -13.35 -2.84 -5.03
C PHE A 179 -13.23 -3.17 -6.53
N PRO A 180 -13.31 -2.19 -7.44
CA PRO A 180 -13.06 -2.46 -8.86
C PRO A 180 -11.62 -2.97 -9.07
N ALA A 181 -11.48 -4.14 -9.70
CA ALA A 181 -10.18 -4.79 -9.92
C ALA A 181 -9.19 -3.86 -10.64
N ARG A 182 -9.68 -3.04 -11.55
CA ARG A 182 -8.89 -2.06 -12.32
C ARG A 182 -8.08 -1.11 -11.42
N TYR A 183 -8.67 -0.61 -10.32
CA TYR A 183 -7.95 0.32 -9.43
C TYR A 183 -6.81 -0.36 -8.67
N LEU A 184 -7.01 -1.61 -8.23
CA LEU A 184 -5.94 -2.40 -7.64
C LEU A 184 -4.79 -2.60 -8.64
N VAL A 185 -5.13 -3.00 -9.86
CA VAL A 185 -4.15 -3.27 -10.92
C VAL A 185 -3.41 -1.98 -11.32
N GLN A 186 -4.13 -0.85 -11.44
CA GLN A 186 -3.52 0.45 -11.72
C GLN A 186 -2.52 0.84 -10.63
N PHE A 187 -2.90 0.67 -9.36
CA PHE A 187 -2.00 0.92 -8.24
C PHE A 187 -0.76 0.02 -8.30
N MET A 188 -0.95 -1.28 -8.47
CA MET A 188 0.17 -2.25 -8.57
C MET A 188 1.10 -1.94 -9.74
N THR A 189 0.55 -1.49 -10.87
CA THR A 189 1.33 -1.08 -12.05
C THR A 189 2.15 0.17 -11.75
N ASN A 190 1.55 1.19 -11.16
CA ASN A 190 2.22 2.44 -10.80
C ASN A 190 3.36 2.23 -9.79
N HIS A 191 3.21 1.25 -8.91
CA HIS A 191 4.20 0.91 -7.89
C HIS A 191 5.13 -0.26 -8.29
N GLN A 192 5.09 -0.69 -9.56
CA GLN A 192 5.92 -1.78 -10.11
C GLN A 192 5.81 -3.10 -9.30
N MET A 193 4.65 -3.36 -8.73
CA MET A 193 4.39 -4.53 -7.87
C MET A 193 4.01 -5.78 -8.66
N LEU A 194 3.80 -5.69 -9.98
CA LEU A 194 3.46 -6.82 -10.85
C LEU A 194 4.70 -7.60 -11.33
N GLN A 195 5.72 -7.69 -10.48
CA GLN A 195 6.96 -8.42 -10.75
C GLN A 195 7.50 -9.02 -9.46
N ILE A 196 7.90 -10.29 -9.47
CA ILE A 196 8.60 -10.88 -8.33
C ILE A 196 9.99 -10.23 -8.21
N GLY A 197 10.31 -9.73 -7.01
CA GLY A 197 11.62 -9.15 -6.71
C GLY A 197 11.82 -7.68 -7.09
N ARG A 198 10.79 -6.97 -7.54
CA ARG A 198 10.86 -5.54 -7.85
C ARG A 198 9.65 -4.78 -7.30
N ALA A 199 9.61 -4.56 -6.00
CA ALA A 199 8.89 -3.40 -5.48
C ALA A 199 9.94 -2.28 -5.31
N HIS A 200 10.04 -1.36 -6.24
CA HIS A 200 10.84 -0.15 -6.09
C HIS A 200 9.89 0.99 -5.72
N VAL A 201 10.14 1.59 -4.58
CA VAL A 201 9.53 2.83 -4.11
C VAL A 201 10.49 3.98 -4.40
#